data_9c551f14457a7741d35c1527354dbc44
#
_entry.id   9c551f14457a7741d35c1527354dbc44
#
_cell.length_a   1.000
_cell.length_b   1.000
_cell.length_c   1.000
_cell.angle_alpha   90.00
_cell.angle_beta   90.00
_cell.angle_gamma   90.00
#
_symmetry.space_group_name_H-M   'P 1'
#
loop_
_entity.id
_entity.type
_entity.pdbx_description
1 polymer ?
#
loop_
_entity_poly.entity_id
_entity_poly.type
_entity_poly.pdbx_seq_one_letter_code
_entity_poly.pdbx_strand_id
1 'polypeptide(L)'
;METVSITIATMKIAVAKLAGIKTLSLLSFLGGVAVTLGFSNLGGSKTSRHVYELRMYHVNEGKMDALIARFGDHTNTIFRRHNMKSIGFWRPEDAPYSQNLFVYILEHSSREEAQKNWAALQTDPEWKKVKADSETQGPLVDHIDSYFMDSTSFSALK
;
A
#
# COMPACT_ATOMS: atom_id res chain seq x y z
N MET A 1 -6.86 21.53 -44.82
CA MET A 1 -6.81 21.89 -43.40
C MET A 1 -8.25 21.85 -42.90
N GLU A 2 -8.66 20.71 -42.36
CA GLU A 2 -10.02 20.54 -41.80
C GLU A 2 -9.88 20.38 -40.29
N THR A 3 -10.49 21.30 -39.57
CA THR A 3 -10.58 21.29 -38.11
C THR A 3 -11.76 20.42 -37.68
N VAL A 4 -11.48 19.33 -36.99
CA VAL A 4 -12.50 18.46 -36.39
C VAL A 4 -12.89 19.01 -35.03
N SER A 5 -14.14 19.51 -34.95
CA SER A 5 -14.77 19.99 -33.73
C SER A 5 -15.40 18.83 -32.97
N ILE A 6 -14.92 18.51 -31.75
CA ILE A 6 -15.50 17.47 -30.89
C ILE A 6 -16.54 18.14 -29.99
N THR A 7 -17.79 17.80 -30.23
CA THR A 7 -18.95 18.26 -29.43
C THR A 7 -19.07 17.36 -28.17
N ILE A 8 -18.97 17.98 -26.99
CA ILE A 8 -19.22 17.32 -25.70
C ILE A 8 -20.74 17.26 -25.48
N ALA A 9 -21.30 16.06 -25.54
CA ALA A 9 -22.69 15.80 -25.22
C ALA A 9 -22.88 15.68 -23.70
N THR A 10 -23.57 16.65 -23.11
CA THR A 10 -23.94 16.70 -21.70
C THR A 10 -25.11 15.71 -21.45
N MET A 11 -24.87 14.62 -20.74
CA MET A 11 -25.90 13.65 -20.35
C MET A 11 -26.57 14.14 -19.06
N LYS A 12 -27.82 14.67 -19.19
CA LYS A 12 -28.68 15.04 -18.07
C LYS A 12 -29.38 13.78 -17.52
N ILE A 13 -29.10 13.43 -16.30
CA ILE A 13 -29.82 12.36 -15.59
C ILE A 13 -31.11 12.96 -15.03
N ALA A 14 -32.25 12.43 -15.50
CA ALA A 14 -33.56 12.79 -15.00
C ALA A 14 -33.86 12.01 -13.71
N VAL A 15 -34.14 12.74 -12.63
CA VAL A 15 -34.65 12.19 -11.37
C VAL A 15 -36.17 12.03 -11.50
N ALA A 16 -36.65 10.80 -11.57
CA ALA A 16 -38.08 10.51 -11.52
C ALA A 16 -38.54 10.40 -10.07
N LYS A 17 -39.43 11.31 -9.69
CA LYS A 17 -40.13 11.39 -8.41
C LYS A 17 -41.34 10.48 -8.48
N LEU A 18 -41.39 9.40 -7.70
CA LEU A 18 -42.61 8.57 -7.55
C LEU A 18 -43.20 8.79 -6.16
N ALA A 19 -44.34 9.46 -6.16
CA ALA A 19 -45.17 9.66 -4.96
C ALA A 19 -46.25 8.59 -4.87
N GLY A 20 -46.45 8.04 -3.66
CA GLY A 20 -47.74 7.64 -3.15
C GLY A 20 -48.28 6.27 -3.56
N ILE A 21 -48.12 5.27 -2.70
CA ILE A 21 -49.07 4.15 -2.63
C ILE A 21 -49.54 4.04 -1.20
N LYS A 22 -50.88 4.18 -1.05
CA LYS A 22 -51.63 4.12 0.20
C LYS A 22 -51.72 2.68 0.74
N THR A 23 -51.61 2.56 2.03
CA THR A 23 -51.85 1.38 2.83
C THR A 23 -53.23 0.77 2.60
N LEU A 24 -53.29 -0.53 2.40
CA LEU A 24 -54.51 -1.30 2.62
C LEU A 24 -54.19 -2.46 3.57
N SER A 25 -54.72 -2.33 4.81
CA SER A 25 -54.70 -3.39 5.80
C SER A 25 -55.63 -4.52 5.39
N LEU A 26 -55.12 -5.75 5.36
CA LEU A 26 -55.98 -6.93 5.47
C LEU A 26 -55.38 -7.88 6.53
N LEU A 27 -56.05 -7.96 7.65
CA LEU A 27 -55.86 -9.01 8.66
C LEU A 27 -56.25 -10.35 8.04
N SER A 28 -55.37 -11.31 8.02
CA SER A 28 -55.71 -12.72 7.92
C SER A 28 -54.76 -13.53 8.79
N PHE A 29 -55.35 -13.98 9.90
CA PHE A 29 -54.80 -14.90 10.86
C PHE A 29 -54.89 -16.30 10.27
N LEU A 30 -53.77 -16.94 9.95
CA LEU A 30 -53.65 -18.41 9.87
C LEU A 30 -52.19 -18.80 10.01
N GLY A 31 -51.96 -19.72 10.95
CA GLY A 31 -50.62 -20.17 11.34
C GLY A 31 -49.81 -20.73 10.18
N GLY A 32 -48.63 -20.22 10.05
CA GLY A 32 -47.62 -20.68 9.11
C GLY A 32 -46.27 -20.60 9.76
N VAL A 33 -45.63 -21.74 9.86
CA VAL A 33 -44.26 -21.95 10.33
C VAL A 33 -43.33 -20.94 9.64
N ALA A 34 -42.79 -20.00 10.41
CA ALA A 34 -41.73 -19.12 9.89
C ALA A 34 -40.47 -19.94 9.69
N VAL A 35 -40.26 -20.41 8.45
CA VAL A 35 -38.94 -20.88 8.02
C VAL A 35 -38.05 -19.64 7.90
N THR A 36 -37.35 -19.32 8.97
CA THR A 36 -36.25 -18.38 8.91
C THR A 36 -35.13 -19.03 8.06
N LEU A 37 -35.12 -18.70 6.79
CA LEU A 37 -33.93 -18.91 5.97
C LEU A 37 -32.82 -18.03 6.55
N GLY A 38 -32.06 -18.62 7.50
CA GLY A 38 -30.85 -18.04 7.98
C GLY A 38 -29.91 -17.89 6.77
N PHE A 39 -29.86 -16.68 6.22
CA PHE A 39 -28.71 -16.31 5.39
C PHE A 39 -27.50 -16.31 6.32
N SER A 40 -26.91 -17.50 6.49
CA SER A 40 -25.55 -17.59 6.98
C SER A 40 -24.71 -16.77 6.01
N ASN A 41 -24.38 -15.56 6.40
CA ASN A 41 -23.34 -14.79 5.78
C ASN A 41 -22.08 -15.64 5.93
N LEU A 42 -21.81 -16.49 4.94
CA LEU A 42 -20.51 -17.11 4.75
C LEU A 42 -19.57 -15.95 4.41
N GLY A 43 -19.27 -15.15 5.44
CA GLY A 43 -18.17 -14.22 5.45
C GLY A 43 -16.92 -15.07 5.24
N GLY A 44 -16.58 -15.31 3.97
CA GLY A 44 -15.28 -15.84 3.64
C GLY A 44 -14.29 -14.96 4.38
N SER A 45 -13.61 -15.51 5.36
CA SER A 45 -12.46 -14.88 5.98
C SER A 45 -11.55 -14.52 4.83
N LYS A 46 -11.55 -13.24 4.44
CA LYS A 46 -10.51 -12.71 3.56
C LYS A 46 -9.24 -12.89 4.37
N THR A 47 -8.55 -13.99 4.12
CA THR A 47 -7.18 -14.14 4.59
C THR A 47 -6.49 -12.89 4.12
N SER A 48 -6.15 -11.99 5.05
CA SER A 48 -5.44 -10.77 4.76
C SER A 48 -4.11 -11.20 4.14
N ARG A 49 -4.07 -11.20 2.81
CA ARG A 49 -2.85 -11.55 2.09
C ARG A 49 -1.95 -10.33 2.19
N HIS A 50 -0.90 -10.46 3.01
CA HIS A 50 0.13 -9.43 3.08
C HIS A 50 0.80 -9.24 1.72
N VAL A 51 1.19 -8.01 1.44
CA VAL A 51 1.95 -7.65 0.25
C VAL A 51 3.37 -7.33 0.69
N TYR A 52 4.34 -7.92 0.03
CA TYR A 52 5.75 -7.65 0.31
C TYR A 52 6.31 -6.68 -0.72
N GLU A 53 7.10 -5.72 -0.27
CA GLU A 53 7.79 -4.77 -1.14
C GLU A 53 9.29 -4.99 -1.01
N LEU A 54 9.91 -5.51 -2.07
CA LEU A 54 11.36 -5.57 -2.23
C LEU A 54 11.85 -4.20 -2.68
N ARG A 55 12.87 -3.69 -1.98
CA ARG A 55 13.54 -2.46 -2.37
C ARG A 55 15.04 -2.70 -2.50
N MET A 56 15.58 -2.28 -3.62
CA MET A 56 16.99 -2.39 -3.96
C MET A 56 17.53 -0.98 -4.17
N TYR A 57 18.39 -0.54 -3.27
CA TYR A 57 19.01 0.77 -3.29
C TYR A 57 20.37 0.68 -3.97
N HIS A 58 20.54 1.34 -5.10
CA HIS A 58 21.82 1.50 -5.76
C HIS A 58 22.56 2.67 -5.11
N VAL A 59 23.57 2.34 -4.34
CA VAL A 59 24.25 3.24 -3.42
C VAL A 59 25.43 3.90 -4.14
N ASN A 60 25.55 5.21 -3.97
CA ASN A 60 26.69 5.97 -4.52
C ASN A 60 28.02 5.52 -3.91
N GLU A 61 29.09 5.67 -4.64
CA GLU A 61 30.43 5.28 -4.21
C GLU A 61 30.79 5.88 -2.85
N GLY A 62 31.29 5.04 -1.93
CA GLY A 62 31.69 5.42 -0.58
C GLY A 62 30.53 5.79 0.37
N LYS A 63 29.25 5.62 -0.04
CA LYS A 63 28.09 6.02 0.77
C LYS A 63 27.41 4.87 1.53
N MET A 64 27.86 3.63 1.36
CA MET A 64 27.21 2.45 1.94
C MET A 64 27.11 2.51 3.47
N ASP A 65 28.19 2.83 4.15
CA ASP A 65 28.20 2.85 5.62
C ASP A 65 27.31 3.96 6.18
N ALA A 66 27.27 5.12 5.53
CA ALA A 66 26.36 6.22 5.90
C ALA A 66 24.89 5.83 5.67
N LEU A 67 24.59 5.09 4.60
CA LEU A 67 23.25 4.57 4.35
C LEU A 67 22.83 3.56 5.42
N ILE A 68 23.70 2.60 5.75
CA ILE A 68 23.44 1.60 6.81
C ILE A 68 23.20 2.28 8.15
N ALA A 69 24.03 3.26 8.53
CA ALA A 69 23.87 4.03 9.76
C ALA A 69 22.51 4.76 9.78
N ARG A 70 22.13 5.45 8.69
CA ARG A 70 20.81 6.10 8.59
C ARG A 70 19.66 5.12 8.80
N PHE A 71 19.75 3.91 8.23
CA PHE A 71 18.71 2.89 8.42
C PHE A 71 18.68 2.34 9.84
N GLY A 72 19.82 2.01 10.42
CA GLY A 72 19.96 1.44 11.76
C GLY A 72 19.50 2.41 12.84
N ASP A 73 19.99 3.65 12.77
CA ASP A 73 19.79 4.63 13.83
C ASP A 73 18.40 5.31 13.76
N HIS A 74 17.84 5.45 12.54
CA HIS A 74 16.64 6.27 12.33
C HIS A 74 15.56 5.59 11.50
N THR A 75 15.86 5.24 10.23
CA THR A 75 14.85 4.90 9.22
C THR A 75 13.96 3.75 9.65
N ASN A 76 14.52 2.68 10.22
CA ASN A 76 13.76 1.51 10.67
C ASN A 76 12.75 1.88 11.78
N THR A 77 13.07 2.80 12.66
CA THR A 77 12.16 3.30 13.69
C THR A 77 11.05 4.17 13.08
N ILE A 78 11.39 5.02 12.12
CA ILE A 78 10.43 5.84 11.38
C ILE A 78 9.47 4.95 10.58
N PHE A 79 9.95 3.90 9.91
CA PHE A 79 9.12 2.93 9.22
C PHE A 79 8.05 2.32 10.12
N ARG A 80 8.42 1.89 11.33
CA ARG A 80 7.46 1.33 12.31
C ARG A 80 6.36 2.32 12.68
N ARG A 81 6.67 3.61 12.83
CA ARG A 81 5.66 4.65 13.12
C ARG A 81 4.68 4.83 11.96
N HIS A 82 5.12 4.59 10.75
CA HIS A 82 4.31 4.69 9.54
C HIS A 82 3.72 3.33 9.10
N ASN A 83 3.59 2.36 10.03
CA ASN A 83 3.01 1.04 9.76
C ASN A 83 3.70 0.27 8.61
N MET A 84 4.99 0.53 8.40
CA MET A 84 5.82 -0.18 7.43
C MET A 84 6.67 -1.20 8.18
N LYS A 85 6.25 -2.47 8.16
CA LYS A 85 6.93 -3.55 8.89
C LYS A 85 8.12 -4.05 8.09
N SER A 86 9.33 -3.88 8.63
CA SER A 86 10.55 -4.40 8.02
C SER A 86 10.66 -5.91 8.27
N ILE A 87 10.89 -6.69 7.21
CA ILE A 87 11.21 -8.12 7.28
C ILE A 87 12.70 -8.31 7.52
N GLY A 88 13.54 -7.54 6.83
CA GLY A 88 14.98 -7.57 7.00
C GLY A 88 15.69 -6.61 6.05
N PHE A 89 16.98 -6.45 6.31
CA PHE A 89 17.89 -5.59 5.56
C PHE A 89 19.15 -6.38 5.24
N TRP A 90 19.66 -6.27 4.01
CA TRP A 90 20.81 -7.01 3.54
C TRP A 90 21.74 -6.13 2.74
N ARG A 91 23.02 -6.43 2.84
CA ARG A 91 24.08 -6.01 1.93
C ARG A 91 24.72 -7.26 1.36
N PRO A 92 24.88 -7.42 0.04
CA PRO A 92 25.62 -8.54 -0.52
C PRO A 92 27.05 -8.62 0.05
N GLU A 93 27.58 -9.82 0.17
CA GLU A 93 28.97 -10.03 0.62
C GLU A 93 29.97 -9.89 -0.52
N ASP A 94 29.55 -10.25 -1.74
CA ASP A 94 30.43 -10.28 -2.91
C ASP A 94 30.48 -8.94 -3.64
N ALA A 95 31.69 -8.60 -4.13
CA ALA A 95 31.90 -7.46 -5.02
C ALA A 95 31.30 -7.73 -6.42
N PRO A 96 30.84 -6.70 -7.14
CA PRO A 96 30.84 -5.29 -6.75
C PRO A 96 29.67 -4.91 -5.82
N TYR A 97 28.65 -5.77 -5.68
CA TYR A 97 27.39 -5.45 -5.02
C TYR A 97 27.53 -5.18 -3.52
N SER A 98 28.56 -5.74 -2.86
CA SER A 98 28.84 -5.45 -1.45
C SER A 98 29.13 -3.97 -1.17
N GLN A 99 29.48 -3.18 -2.20
CA GLN A 99 29.83 -1.77 -2.05
C GLN A 99 28.72 -0.83 -2.52
N ASN A 100 27.82 -1.30 -3.37
CA ASN A 100 26.86 -0.42 -4.06
C ASN A 100 25.42 -0.91 -4.05
N LEU A 101 25.08 -2.02 -3.37
CA LEU A 101 23.72 -2.52 -3.29
C LEU A 101 23.27 -2.74 -1.84
N PHE A 102 22.19 -2.09 -1.45
CA PHE A 102 21.50 -2.31 -0.17
C PHE A 102 20.07 -2.73 -0.44
N VAL A 103 19.66 -3.85 0.16
CA VAL A 103 18.38 -4.51 -0.13
C VAL A 103 17.58 -4.62 1.16
N TYR A 104 16.26 -4.39 1.08
CA TYR A 104 15.36 -4.71 2.17
C TYR A 104 13.97 -5.08 1.70
N ILE A 105 13.22 -5.73 2.57
CA ILE A 105 11.83 -6.13 2.32
C ILE A 105 10.95 -5.52 3.41
N LEU A 106 9.86 -4.89 2.97
CA LEU A 106 8.77 -4.45 3.82
C LEU A 106 7.55 -5.35 3.63
N GLU A 107 6.77 -5.51 4.69
CA GLU A 107 5.46 -6.15 4.69
C GLU A 107 4.39 -5.07 4.88
N HIS A 108 3.38 -5.11 4.03
CA HIS A 108 2.23 -4.20 4.07
C HIS A 108 0.93 -5.01 4.11
N SER A 109 -0.12 -4.44 4.71
CA SER A 109 -1.46 -5.04 4.72
C SER A 109 -2.11 -5.05 3.32
N SER A 110 -1.77 -4.08 2.48
CA SER A 110 -2.15 -4.00 1.07
C SER A 110 -1.24 -3.03 0.31
N ARG A 111 -1.34 -3.03 -1.02
CA ARG A 111 -0.63 -2.08 -1.89
C ARG A 111 -1.11 -0.64 -1.67
N GLU A 112 -2.40 -0.46 -1.44
CA GLU A 112 -3.00 0.86 -1.15
C GLU A 112 -2.49 1.43 0.17
N GLU A 113 -2.38 0.58 1.21
CA GLU A 113 -1.80 0.99 2.48
C GLU A 113 -0.31 1.32 2.35
N ALA A 114 0.45 0.55 1.57
CA ALA A 114 1.84 0.87 1.27
C ALA A 114 1.97 2.28 0.67
N GLN A 115 1.16 2.62 -0.33
CA GLN A 115 1.17 3.95 -0.96
C GLN A 115 0.88 5.07 0.04
N LYS A 116 -0.12 4.90 0.91
CA LYS A 116 -0.45 5.87 1.97
C LYS A 116 0.70 6.04 2.97
N ASN A 117 1.29 4.93 3.40
CA ASN A 117 2.38 4.94 4.38
C ASN A 117 3.63 5.60 3.79
N TRP A 118 3.96 5.34 2.53
CA TRP A 118 5.03 6.03 1.82
C TRP A 118 4.77 7.53 1.68
N ALA A 119 3.54 7.93 1.34
CA ALA A 119 3.18 9.35 1.23
C ALA A 119 3.29 10.06 2.61
N ALA A 120 2.84 9.41 3.68
CA ALA A 120 2.96 9.93 5.04
C ALA A 120 4.44 10.08 5.47
N LEU A 121 5.29 9.08 5.17
CA LEU A 121 6.72 9.15 5.43
C LEU A 121 7.38 10.35 4.73
N GLN A 122 7.05 10.60 3.46
CA GLN A 122 7.65 11.71 2.70
C GLN A 122 7.32 13.09 3.29
N THR A 123 6.25 13.19 4.06
CA THR A 123 5.85 14.44 4.72
C THR A 123 6.36 14.53 6.18
N ASP A 124 6.84 13.43 6.76
CA ASP A 124 7.35 13.37 8.13
C ASP A 124 8.55 14.32 8.33
N PRO A 125 8.48 15.27 9.27
CA PRO A 125 9.56 16.24 9.49
C PRO A 125 10.86 15.58 10.02
N GLU A 126 10.75 14.49 10.81
CA GLU A 126 11.93 13.78 11.28
C GLU A 126 12.61 13.04 10.13
N TRP A 127 11.83 12.38 9.25
CA TRP A 127 12.39 11.78 8.04
C TRP A 127 13.12 12.81 7.18
N LYS A 128 12.50 13.97 6.94
CA LYS A 128 13.11 15.05 6.14
C LYS A 128 14.43 15.50 6.75
N LYS A 129 14.46 15.69 8.07
CA LYS A 129 15.67 16.08 8.79
C LYS A 129 16.76 15.01 8.69
N VAL A 130 16.43 13.75 9.01
CA VAL A 130 17.38 12.62 8.94
C VAL A 130 17.95 12.46 7.54
N LYS A 131 17.12 12.59 6.51
CA LYS A 131 17.57 12.53 5.12
C LYS A 131 18.54 13.68 4.81
N ALA A 132 18.17 14.90 5.13
CA ALA A 132 19.02 16.08 4.89
C ALA A 132 20.36 15.99 5.62
N ASP A 133 20.35 15.61 6.90
CA ASP A 133 21.56 15.49 7.72
C ASP A 133 22.52 14.42 7.15
N SER A 134 21.98 13.29 6.67
CA SER A 134 22.79 12.20 6.12
C SER A 134 23.32 12.48 4.70
N GLU A 135 22.73 13.42 3.98
CA GLU A 135 23.08 13.76 2.59
C GLU A 135 23.84 15.08 2.43
N THR A 136 24.41 15.61 3.53
CA THR A 136 25.22 16.86 3.52
C THR A 136 26.43 16.79 2.59
N GLN A 137 26.95 15.59 2.34
CA GLN A 137 28.06 15.30 1.40
C GLN A 137 27.59 14.72 0.06
N GLY A 138 26.36 15.05 -0.32
CA GLY A 138 25.70 14.54 -1.53
C GLY A 138 24.76 13.35 -1.26
N PRO A 139 23.99 12.96 -2.28
CA PRO A 139 23.00 11.89 -2.15
C PRO A 139 23.66 10.54 -1.81
N LEU A 140 23.03 9.77 -0.91
CA LEU A 140 23.53 8.44 -0.57
C LEU A 140 23.17 7.41 -1.65
N VAL A 141 22.06 7.60 -2.34
CA VAL A 141 21.46 6.64 -3.27
C VAL A 141 21.34 7.29 -4.66
N ASP A 142 21.77 6.58 -5.68
CA ASP A 142 21.62 6.96 -7.08
C ASP A 142 20.15 6.74 -7.52
N HIS A 143 19.69 5.49 -7.44
CA HIS A 143 18.31 5.13 -7.75
C HIS A 143 17.82 3.95 -6.90
N ILE A 144 16.52 3.68 -6.97
CA ILE A 144 15.86 2.64 -6.19
C ILE A 144 14.98 1.82 -7.13
N ASP A 145 15.21 0.51 -7.18
CA ASP A 145 14.25 -0.43 -7.74
C ASP A 145 13.27 -0.87 -6.64
N SER A 146 11.99 -0.94 -6.98
CA SER A 146 10.93 -1.34 -6.06
C SER A 146 9.96 -2.30 -6.73
N TYR A 147 9.71 -3.44 -6.09
CA TYR A 147 8.84 -4.49 -6.60
C TYR A 147 7.87 -4.94 -5.51
N PHE A 148 6.57 -4.85 -5.80
CA PHE A 148 5.57 -5.51 -4.97
C PHE A 148 5.48 -6.98 -5.34
N MET A 149 5.45 -7.85 -4.33
CA MET A 149 5.51 -9.30 -4.46
C MET A 149 4.36 -9.95 -3.71
N ASP A 150 3.76 -10.96 -4.33
CA ASP A 150 2.82 -11.87 -3.69
C ASP A 150 3.54 -13.13 -3.23
N SER A 151 3.18 -13.62 -2.05
CA SER A 151 3.70 -14.91 -1.58
C SER A 151 3.20 -16.08 -2.42
N THR A 152 4.10 -16.97 -2.79
CA THR A 152 3.73 -18.25 -3.43
C THR A 152 3.08 -19.20 -2.41
N SER A 153 2.40 -20.24 -2.91
CA SER A 153 1.72 -21.23 -2.05
C SER A 153 2.68 -21.99 -1.11
N PHE A 154 3.94 -22.11 -1.48
CA PHE A 154 5.00 -22.77 -0.70
C PHE A 154 5.91 -21.81 0.08
N SER A 155 5.63 -20.50 0.06
CA SER A 155 6.38 -19.51 0.87
C SER A 155 6.07 -19.69 2.35
N ALA A 156 7.08 -19.53 3.20
CA ALA A 156 6.93 -19.47 4.65
C ALA A 156 6.25 -18.17 5.11
N LEU A 157 6.45 -17.09 4.38
CA LEU A 157 5.76 -15.80 4.59
C LEU A 157 4.47 -15.77 3.76
N LYS A 158 3.34 -15.38 4.39
CA LYS A 158 2.00 -15.32 3.78
C LYS A 158 1.40 -13.93 3.87
#